data_f55ee59d8aa3b882f9aa30b99d3c5747
#
_entry.id   f55ee59d8aa3b882f9aa30b99d3c5747
#
_cell.length_a   1.000
_cell.length_b   1.000
_cell.length_c   1.000
_cell.angle_alpha   90.00
_cell.angle_beta   90.00
_cell.angle_gamma   90.00
#
_symmetry.space_group_name_H-M   'P 1'
#
loop_
_entity.id
_entity.type
_entity.pdbx_description
1 polymer ?
#
loop_
_entity_poly.entity_id
_entity_poly.type
_entity_poly.pdbx_seq_one_letter_code
_entity_poly.pdbx_strand_id
1 'polypeptide(L)'
;MDTALVVSEKKIGGDKRILQLVTFTLGGEEYAVDILKVHEINRMKEITRVPNAPYYVEGVINLRGKVIPVISLRKKFGLPEEEETSKQRIMIMDIQGVTIGLIVDSVSEVLRISTEIVEPPPPMTYSVTSEFIWGIAKLEDRLIILLDMDKLIGREETQGMVEATEKAAIEG
;
A
#
# COMPACT_ATOMS: atom_id res chain seq x y z
N MET A 1 -13.74 -4.22 19.64
CA MET A 1 -12.85 -4.63 18.86
C MET A 1 -12.99 -4.24 17.48
N ASP A 2 -12.03 -3.82 16.97
CA ASP A 2 -12.14 -3.30 15.65
C ASP A 2 -11.93 -4.36 14.60
N THR A 3 -12.83 -4.47 13.72
CA THR A 3 -12.70 -5.46 12.66
C THR A 3 -12.66 -4.79 11.31
N ALA A 4 -12.42 -3.49 11.29
CA ALA A 4 -12.38 -2.78 10.02
C ALA A 4 -11.27 -3.29 9.11
N LEU A 5 -10.16 -3.74 9.70
CA LEU A 5 -9.06 -4.24 8.93
C LEU A 5 -9.15 -5.75 8.78
N VAL A 6 -9.10 -6.22 7.55
CA VAL A 6 -9.08 -7.65 7.28
C VAL A 6 -7.68 -7.99 6.82
N VAL A 7 -6.96 -8.75 7.63
CA VAL A 7 -5.62 -9.18 7.29
C VAL A 7 -5.55 -10.70 7.28
N SER A 8 -4.52 -11.22 6.66
CA SER A 8 -4.31 -12.66 6.60
C SER A 8 -3.89 -13.14 7.98
N GLU A 9 -4.76 -13.85 8.67
CA GLU A 9 -4.50 -14.35 10.00
C GLU A 9 -4.64 -15.84 10.07
N LYS A 10 -3.82 -16.44 10.89
CA LYS A 10 -3.87 -17.88 11.11
C LYS A 10 -3.71 -18.13 12.59
N LYS A 11 -4.63 -18.84 13.20
CA LYS A 11 -4.56 -19.12 14.61
C LYS A 11 -3.43 -20.09 14.94
N ILE A 12 -2.74 -19.82 16.03
CA ILE A 12 -1.72 -20.70 16.55
C ILE A 12 -1.93 -20.79 18.02
N GLY A 13 -2.32 -21.98 18.51
CA GLY A 13 -2.49 -22.18 19.94
C GLY A 13 -3.30 -21.09 20.64
N GLY A 14 -4.39 -21.41 21.23
CA GLY A 14 -5.18 -20.44 21.97
C GLY A 14 -5.63 -19.29 21.10
N ASP A 15 -5.41 -18.06 21.59
CA ASP A 15 -5.86 -16.88 20.89
C ASP A 15 -4.82 -16.22 20.01
N LYS A 16 -3.65 -16.80 19.91
CA LYS A 16 -2.59 -16.20 19.11
C LYS A 16 -2.89 -16.34 17.62
N ARG A 17 -2.57 -15.32 16.88
CA ARG A 17 -2.77 -15.33 15.44
C ARG A 17 -1.50 -14.91 14.75
N ILE A 18 -1.32 -15.42 13.55
CA ILE A 18 -0.17 -15.06 12.73
C ILE A 18 -0.64 -14.14 11.60
N LEU A 19 0.02 -13.02 11.45
CA LEU A 19 -0.20 -12.11 10.35
C LEU A 19 0.84 -12.39 9.28
N GLN A 20 0.42 -12.43 8.04
CA GLN A 20 1.35 -12.57 6.92
C GLN A 20 1.35 -11.26 6.16
N LEU A 21 2.51 -10.64 6.11
CA LEU A 21 2.62 -9.26 5.63
C LEU A 21 3.75 -9.14 4.61
N VAL A 22 3.57 -8.23 3.66
CA VAL A 22 4.64 -7.85 2.76
C VAL A 22 5.18 -6.53 3.28
N THR A 23 6.50 -6.46 3.52
CA THR A 23 7.10 -5.24 4.03
C THR A 23 7.78 -4.48 2.90
N PHE A 24 7.72 -3.17 3.00
CA PHE A 24 8.34 -2.29 2.02
C PHE A 24 8.82 -1.02 2.71
N THR A 25 9.71 -0.29 2.04
CA THR A 25 10.24 0.94 2.61
C THR A 25 9.70 2.14 1.86
N LEU A 26 9.59 3.24 2.59
CA LEU A 26 9.15 4.48 2.02
C LEU A 26 9.70 5.59 2.90
N GLY A 27 10.55 6.44 2.34
CA GLY A 27 11.13 7.54 3.10
C GLY A 27 11.97 7.11 4.29
N GLY A 28 12.61 5.97 4.20
CA GLY A 28 13.44 5.48 5.29
C GLY A 28 12.70 4.71 6.37
N GLU A 29 11.36 4.67 6.29
CA GLU A 29 10.57 3.92 7.26
C GLU A 29 10.09 2.62 6.66
N GLU A 30 9.86 1.63 7.51
CA GLU A 30 9.39 0.33 7.06
C GLU A 30 7.91 0.19 7.31
N TYR A 31 7.18 -0.25 6.29
CA TYR A 31 5.73 -0.43 6.35
C TYR A 31 5.37 -1.85 5.94
N ALA A 32 4.18 -2.26 6.27
CA ALA A 32 3.71 -3.59 5.86
C ALA A 32 2.22 -3.56 5.53
N VAL A 33 1.84 -4.42 4.60
CA VAL A 33 0.44 -4.58 4.21
C VAL A 33 0.11 -6.07 4.17
N ASP A 34 -1.18 -6.38 4.24
CA ASP A 34 -1.66 -7.75 4.21
C ASP A 34 -1.27 -8.42 2.88
N ILE A 35 -0.62 -9.57 2.96
CA ILE A 35 -0.19 -10.29 1.78
C ILE A 35 -1.36 -10.67 0.87
N LEU A 36 -2.54 -10.87 1.43
CA LEU A 36 -3.71 -11.25 0.63
C LEU A 36 -4.18 -10.12 -0.28
N LYS A 37 -3.78 -8.89 0.02
CA LYS A 37 -4.14 -7.75 -0.83
C LYS A 37 -3.16 -7.57 -1.97
N VAL A 38 -2.02 -8.23 -1.95
CA VAL A 38 -0.97 -8.04 -2.95
C VAL A 38 -1.10 -9.11 -4.03
N HIS A 39 -1.26 -8.63 -5.28
CA HIS A 39 -1.33 -9.56 -6.41
C HIS A 39 0.05 -9.90 -6.91
N GLU A 40 0.89 -8.91 -7.08
CA GLU A 40 2.24 -9.13 -7.58
C GLU A 40 3.08 -7.90 -7.31
N ILE A 41 4.37 -8.05 -7.41
CA ILE A 41 5.33 -6.97 -7.20
C ILE A 41 6.19 -6.91 -8.44
N ASN A 42 6.17 -5.76 -9.11
CA ASN A 42 6.86 -5.60 -10.37
C ASN A 42 7.96 -4.56 -10.30
N ARG A 43 8.92 -4.69 -11.17
CA ARG A 43 9.91 -3.63 -11.35
C ARG A 43 9.21 -2.44 -12.00
N MET A 44 9.85 -1.28 -11.93
CA MET A 44 9.27 -0.09 -12.54
C MET A 44 9.06 -0.33 -14.04
N LYS A 45 7.93 0.16 -14.52
CA LYS A 45 7.55 0.06 -15.93
C LYS A 45 7.28 1.44 -16.44
N GLU A 46 7.14 1.57 -17.75
CA GLU A 46 6.76 2.84 -18.34
C GLU A 46 5.37 3.21 -17.90
N ILE A 47 5.21 4.42 -17.40
CA ILE A 47 3.93 4.90 -16.89
C ILE A 47 3.43 5.99 -17.83
N THR A 48 2.21 5.82 -18.33
CA THR A 48 1.59 6.80 -19.20
C THR A 48 0.79 7.76 -18.34
N ARG A 49 1.08 9.06 -18.46
CA ARG A 49 0.39 10.06 -17.65
C ARG A 49 -1.06 10.23 -18.08
N VAL A 50 -1.91 10.48 -17.11
CA VAL A 50 -3.32 10.72 -17.35
C VAL A 50 -3.62 12.18 -16.99
N PRO A 51 -4.15 12.99 -17.92
CA PRO A 51 -4.46 14.38 -17.63
C PRO A 51 -5.55 14.51 -16.59
N ASN A 52 -5.43 15.54 -15.74
CA ASN A 52 -6.43 15.86 -14.74
C ASN A 52 -6.65 14.81 -13.65
N ALA A 53 -5.70 13.93 -13.47
CA ALA A 53 -5.75 12.96 -12.37
C ALA A 53 -5.26 13.64 -11.08
N PRO A 54 -5.62 13.11 -9.91
CA PRO A 54 -5.09 13.63 -8.66
C PRO A 54 -3.57 13.61 -8.66
N TYR A 55 -2.96 14.53 -7.91
CA TYR A 55 -1.51 14.71 -7.99
C TYR A 55 -0.70 13.47 -7.60
N TYR A 56 -1.24 12.60 -6.76
CA TYR A 56 -0.53 11.40 -6.36
C TYR A 56 -0.63 10.27 -7.39
N VAL A 57 -1.47 10.44 -8.40
CA VAL A 57 -1.59 9.44 -9.48
C VAL A 57 -0.52 9.73 -10.51
N GLU A 58 0.42 8.80 -10.66
CA GLU A 58 1.50 8.97 -11.63
C GLU A 58 1.02 8.71 -13.05
N GLY A 59 0.01 7.90 -13.20
CA GLY A 59 -0.53 7.57 -14.51
C GLY A 59 -1.07 6.15 -14.53
N VAL A 60 -0.94 5.49 -15.66
CA VAL A 60 -1.42 4.12 -15.81
C VAL A 60 -0.31 3.26 -16.44
N ILE A 61 -0.37 1.96 -16.19
CA ILE A 61 0.52 1.00 -16.83
C ILE A 61 -0.34 -0.04 -17.53
N ASN A 62 0.26 -0.69 -18.53
CA ASN A 62 -0.37 -1.81 -19.18
C ASN A 62 0.20 -3.08 -18.56
N LEU A 63 -0.66 -3.84 -17.90
CA LEU A 63 -0.24 -5.07 -17.27
C LEU A 63 -1.00 -6.20 -17.96
N ARG A 64 -0.33 -6.85 -18.88
CA ARG A 64 -0.89 -7.97 -19.64
C ARG A 64 -2.23 -7.61 -20.29
N GLY A 65 -2.29 -6.45 -20.91
CA GLY A 65 -3.50 -5.99 -21.60
C GLY A 65 -4.49 -5.24 -20.73
N LYS A 66 -4.24 -5.17 -19.41
CA LYS A 66 -5.09 -4.42 -18.52
C LYS A 66 -4.45 -3.09 -18.20
N VAL A 67 -5.23 -2.03 -18.24
CA VAL A 67 -4.76 -0.69 -17.88
C VAL A 67 -5.03 -0.48 -16.40
N ILE A 68 -3.98 -0.27 -15.65
CA ILE A 68 -4.05 -0.18 -14.19
C ILE A 68 -3.52 1.17 -13.72
N PRO A 69 -4.25 1.89 -12.85
CA PRO A 69 -3.74 3.15 -12.32
C PRO A 69 -2.60 2.90 -11.37
N VAL A 70 -1.63 3.82 -11.38
CA VAL A 70 -0.44 3.72 -10.53
C VAL A 70 -0.32 4.99 -9.73
N ILE A 71 -0.19 4.87 -8.43
CA ILE A 71 -0.03 6.02 -7.56
C ILE A 71 1.35 6.01 -6.92
N SER A 72 1.83 7.20 -6.59
CA SER A 72 3.06 7.36 -5.84
C SER A 72 2.70 7.40 -4.36
N LEU A 73 3.13 6.42 -3.60
CA LEU A 73 2.84 6.41 -2.18
C LEU A 73 3.60 7.55 -1.48
N ARG A 74 4.76 7.93 -1.99
CA ARG A 74 5.47 9.09 -1.47
C ARG A 74 4.60 10.35 -1.56
N LYS A 75 3.99 10.56 -2.71
CA LYS A 75 3.13 11.73 -2.87
C LYS A 75 1.89 11.65 -1.99
N LYS A 76 1.33 10.45 -1.85
CA LYS A 76 0.15 10.27 -1.02
C LYS A 76 0.47 10.58 0.45
N PHE A 77 1.69 10.30 0.90
CA PHE A 77 2.11 10.57 2.27
C PHE A 77 2.70 11.97 2.43
N GLY A 78 2.80 12.74 1.36
CA GLY A 78 3.38 14.08 1.45
C GLY A 78 4.90 14.09 1.59
N LEU A 79 5.55 13.02 1.16
CA LEU A 79 7.01 12.95 1.21
C LEU A 79 7.63 13.56 -0.05
N PRO A 80 8.86 14.08 0.05
CA PRO A 80 9.52 14.62 -1.14
C PRO A 80 9.75 13.55 -2.19
N GLU A 81 9.72 13.95 -3.45
CA GLU A 81 10.01 13.00 -4.52
C GLU A 81 11.50 12.73 -4.54
N GLU A 82 11.84 11.53 -4.98
CA GLU A 82 13.23 11.16 -5.12
C GLU A 82 13.43 10.60 -6.51
N GLU A 83 14.68 10.61 -6.97
CA GLU A 83 14.98 10.05 -8.27
C GLU A 83 14.70 8.55 -8.28
N GLU A 84 14.35 8.04 -9.43
CA GLU A 84 14.09 6.62 -9.58
C GLU A 84 15.36 5.82 -9.32
N THR A 85 15.23 4.77 -8.55
CA THR A 85 16.35 3.88 -8.26
C THR A 85 16.02 2.47 -8.74
N SER A 86 17.00 1.62 -8.81
CA SER A 86 16.79 0.24 -9.22
C SER A 86 16.01 -0.55 -8.18
N LYS A 87 15.88 -0.02 -6.98
CA LYS A 87 15.16 -0.72 -5.90
C LYS A 87 13.67 -0.46 -5.91
N GLN A 88 13.22 0.58 -6.58
CA GLN A 88 11.80 0.91 -6.61
C GLN A 88 10.98 -0.22 -7.23
N ARG A 89 9.79 -0.39 -6.72
CA ARG A 89 8.88 -1.44 -7.20
C ARG A 89 7.47 -0.88 -7.30
N ILE A 90 6.68 -1.54 -8.13
CA ILE A 90 5.25 -1.26 -8.21
C ILE A 90 4.55 -2.46 -7.58
N MET A 91 3.86 -2.24 -6.47
CA MET A 91 3.09 -3.29 -5.82
C MET A 91 1.68 -3.24 -6.37
N ILE A 92 1.25 -4.30 -7.03
CA ILE A 92 -0.10 -4.38 -7.59
C ILE A 92 -1.00 -4.94 -6.49
N MET A 93 -1.96 -4.17 -6.07
CA MET A 93 -2.81 -4.51 -4.94
C MET A 93 -4.29 -4.33 -5.23
N ASP A 94 -5.12 -5.00 -4.45
CA ASP A 94 -6.55 -4.74 -4.45
C ASP A 94 -6.83 -3.73 -3.35
N ILE A 95 -7.41 -2.61 -3.71
CA ILE A 95 -7.79 -1.58 -2.75
C ILE A 95 -9.22 -1.17 -3.08
N GLN A 96 -10.13 -1.30 -2.12
CA GLN A 96 -11.55 -1.00 -2.33
C GLN A 96 -12.13 -1.78 -3.52
N GLY A 97 -11.62 -2.99 -3.74
CA GLY A 97 -12.09 -3.81 -4.85
C GLY A 97 -11.51 -3.41 -6.21
N VAL A 98 -10.56 -2.49 -6.24
CA VAL A 98 -9.97 -2.01 -7.49
C VAL A 98 -8.48 -2.39 -7.50
N THR A 99 -8.00 -2.84 -8.65
CA THR A 99 -6.59 -3.17 -8.79
C THR A 99 -5.78 -1.90 -9.05
N ILE A 100 -4.84 -1.61 -8.19
CA ILE A 100 -4.06 -0.37 -8.22
C ILE A 100 -2.58 -0.72 -8.02
N GLY A 101 -1.71 0.00 -8.71
CA GLY A 101 -0.27 -0.13 -8.50
C GLY A 101 0.22 0.96 -7.55
N LEU A 102 1.08 0.58 -6.61
CA LEU A 102 1.67 1.51 -5.66
C LEU A 102 3.16 1.53 -5.85
N ILE A 103 3.73 2.72 -6.07
CA ILE A 103 5.17 2.84 -6.18
C ILE A 103 5.74 2.99 -4.79
N VAL A 104 6.65 2.10 -4.43
CA VAL A 104 7.35 2.15 -3.14
C VAL A 104 8.86 2.18 -3.37
N ASP A 105 9.61 2.61 -2.36
CA ASP A 105 11.05 2.76 -2.50
C ASP A 105 11.76 1.42 -2.67
N SER A 106 11.29 0.42 -1.97
CA SER A 106 11.80 -0.95 -2.12
C SER A 106 10.85 -1.91 -1.43
N VAL A 107 10.89 -3.16 -1.82
CA VAL A 107 10.14 -4.21 -1.14
C VAL A 107 11.17 -5.08 -0.42
N SER A 108 10.94 -5.34 0.85
CA SER A 108 11.91 -6.04 1.67
C SER A 108 11.68 -7.54 1.77
N GLU A 109 10.57 -7.94 2.31
CA GLU A 109 10.36 -9.36 2.57
C GLU A 109 8.90 -9.66 2.92
N VAL A 110 8.61 -10.94 3.01
CA VAL A 110 7.32 -11.40 3.53
C VAL A 110 7.58 -11.80 4.98
N LEU A 111 6.81 -11.19 5.90
CA LEU A 111 6.98 -11.48 7.31
C LEU A 111 5.77 -12.22 7.84
N ARG A 112 6.05 -13.11 8.77
CA ARG A 112 4.99 -13.78 9.53
C ARG A 112 5.23 -13.41 10.98
N ILE A 113 4.30 -12.69 11.58
CA ILE A 113 4.45 -12.23 12.94
C ILE A 113 3.20 -12.55 13.75
N SER A 114 3.38 -12.68 15.06
CA SER A 114 2.25 -12.89 15.95
C SER A 114 1.57 -11.57 16.26
N THR A 115 0.25 -11.58 16.37
CA THR A 115 -0.46 -10.38 16.77
C THR A 115 -0.02 -9.88 18.14
N GLU A 116 0.64 -10.73 18.93
CA GLU A 116 1.10 -10.32 20.25
C GLU A 116 2.15 -9.23 20.21
N ILE A 117 2.91 -9.12 19.13
CA ILE A 117 3.94 -8.10 19.05
C ILE A 117 3.44 -6.81 18.38
N VAL A 118 2.14 -6.74 18.09
CA VAL A 118 1.57 -5.57 17.44
C VAL A 118 0.93 -4.70 18.51
N GLU A 119 1.31 -3.43 18.52
CA GLU A 119 0.75 -2.45 19.45
C GLU A 119 -0.07 -1.43 18.68
N PRO A 120 -1.09 -0.86 19.31
CA PRO A 120 -1.84 0.19 18.62
C PRO A 120 -0.97 1.42 18.42
N PRO A 121 -1.26 2.25 17.42
CA PRO A 121 -0.47 3.45 17.21
C PRO A 121 -0.66 4.42 18.37
N PRO A 122 0.39 5.17 18.75
CA PRO A 122 0.28 6.11 19.86
C PRO A 122 -0.76 7.18 19.55
N PRO A 123 -1.63 7.49 20.50
CA PRO A 123 -2.74 8.41 20.24
C PRO A 123 -2.33 9.81 19.83
N MET A 124 -1.14 10.25 20.25
CA MET A 124 -0.77 11.60 19.93
C MET A 124 -0.05 11.70 18.62
N THR A 125 0.10 10.62 17.92
CA THR A 125 0.99 10.63 16.83
C THR A 125 0.48 11.43 15.69
N TYR A 126 -0.63 11.60 15.49
CA TYR A 126 -1.02 12.36 14.54
C TYR A 126 -2.24 12.37 14.07
N SER A 127 -2.58 13.12 13.76
CA SER A 127 -3.79 13.56 13.32
C SER A 127 -4.23 12.79 12.11
N VAL A 128 -3.77 13.16 11.00
CA VAL A 128 -4.33 12.67 9.77
C VAL A 128 -3.86 11.27 9.43
N THR A 129 -2.61 11.01 9.70
CA THR A 129 -2.03 9.76 9.25
C THR A 129 -2.39 8.56 10.12
N SER A 130 -2.86 8.79 11.33
CA SER A 130 -3.14 7.67 12.22
C SER A 130 -4.37 6.87 11.79
N GLU A 131 -5.20 7.40 10.92
CA GLU A 131 -6.40 6.70 10.52
C GLU A 131 -6.12 5.43 9.74
N PHE A 132 -5.05 5.40 8.97
CA PHE A 132 -4.77 4.22 8.16
C PHE A 132 -3.61 3.39 8.74
N ILE A 133 -3.14 3.73 9.93
CA ILE A 133 -2.18 2.90 10.64
C ILE A 133 -2.95 2.10 11.68
N TRP A 134 -2.99 0.78 11.51
CA TRP A 134 -3.75 0.00 12.48
C TRP A 134 -2.88 -0.59 13.58
N GLY A 135 -1.59 -0.56 13.42
CA GLY A 135 -0.72 -1.04 14.47
C GLY A 135 0.74 -0.85 14.12
N ILE A 136 1.58 -1.07 15.10
CA ILE A 136 3.03 -1.02 14.92
C ILE A 136 3.59 -2.33 15.44
N ALA A 137 4.29 -3.05 14.59
CA ALA A 137 4.90 -4.31 14.99
C ALA A 137 6.30 -4.02 15.52
N LYS A 138 6.56 -4.48 16.75
CA LYS A 138 7.86 -4.27 17.35
C LYS A 138 8.67 -5.54 17.21
N LEU A 139 9.69 -5.48 16.38
CA LEU A 139 10.66 -6.57 16.27
C LEU A 139 11.90 -6.09 17.01
N GLU A 140 12.80 -7.02 17.31
CA GLU A 140 13.92 -6.72 18.19
C GLU A 140 14.53 -5.35 18.08
N ASP A 141 14.92 -4.95 16.91
CA ASP A 141 15.60 -3.67 16.73
C ASP A 141 14.95 -2.80 15.66
N ARG A 142 13.71 -3.09 15.32
CA ARG A 142 13.04 -2.30 14.27
C ARG A 142 11.54 -2.23 14.52
N LEU A 143 10.95 -1.19 13.96
CA LEU A 143 9.51 -0.97 14.04
C LEU A 143 8.95 -1.03 12.63
N ILE A 144 7.82 -1.70 12.47
CA ILE A 144 7.17 -1.80 11.18
C ILE A 144 5.76 -1.26 11.33
N ILE A 145 5.41 -0.30 10.50
CA ILE A 145 4.11 0.36 10.55
C ILE A 145 3.12 -0.41 9.68
N LEU A 146 2.05 -0.90 10.28
CA LEU A 146 1.06 -1.71 9.58
C LEU A 146 -0.03 -0.82 9.00
N LEU A 147 -0.22 -0.90 7.69
CA LEU A 147 -1.14 -0.01 6.98
C LEU A 147 -2.41 -0.71 6.55
N ASP A 148 -3.52 0.02 6.66
CA ASP A 148 -4.79 -0.38 6.10
C ASP A 148 -4.97 0.43 4.82
N MET A 149 -4.72 -0.20 3.68
CA MET A 149 -4.75 0.52 2.41
C MET A 149 -6.14 0.95 2.01
N ASP A 150 -7.17 0.22 2.45
CA ASP A 150 -8.54 0.62 2.15
C ASP A 150 -8.92 1.92 2.86
N LYS A 151 -8.27 2.22 3.97
CA LYS A 151 -8.48 3.49 4.65
C LYS A 151 -7.59 4.58 4.07
N LEU A 152 -6.41 4.21 3.62
CA LEU A 152 -5.50 5.19 3.04
C LEU A 152 -6.04 5.72 1.72
N ILE A 153 -6.60 4.83 0.91
CA ILE A 153 -7.16 5.22 -0.38
C ILE A 153 -8.63 4.84 -0.33
N GLY A 154 -9.46 5.84 -0.13
CA GLY A 154 -10.88 5.60 0.09
C GLY A 154 -11.64 5.30 -1.19
N ARG A 155 -12.91 5.00 -1.02
CA ARG A 155 -13.75 4.61 -2.14
C ARG A 155 -13.90 5.70 -3.20
N GLU A 156 -14.00 6.94 -2.77
CA GLU A 156 -14.12 8.04 -3.72
C GLU A 156 -12.86 8.19 -4.55
N GLU A 157 -11.70 8.00 -3.92
CA GLU A 157 -10.44 8.11 -4.63
C GLU A 157 -10.28 6.99 -5.65
N THR A 158 -10.66 5.76 -5.28
CA THR A 158 -10.56 4.65 -6.22
C THR A 158 -11.53 4.82 -7.38
N GLN A 159 -12.71 5.37 -7.11
CA GLN A 159 -13.68 5.64 -8.16
C GLN A 159 -13.11 6.64 -9.18
N GLY A 160 -12.49 7.70 -8.70
CA GLY A 160 -11.86 8.68 -9.58
C GLY A 160 -10.75 8.07 -10.42
N MET A 161 -9.98 7.17 -9.83
CA MET A 161 -8.93 6.48 -10.57
C MET A 161 -9.49 5.56 -11.65
N VAL A 162 -10.58 4.87 -11.35
CA VAL A 162 -11.23 4.00 -12.33
C VAL A 162 -11.71 4.82 -13.52
N GLU A 163 -12.35 5.95 -13.27
CA GLU A 163 -12.84 6.82 -14.33
C GLU A 163 -11.69 7.35 -15.18
N ALA A 164 -10.60 7.76 -14.55
CA ALA A 164 -9.45 8.26 -15.27
C ALA A 164 -8.81 7.16 -16.10
N THR A 165 -8.76 5.93 -15.56
CA THR A 165 -8.18 4.80 -16.27
C THR A 165 -9.02 4.43 -17.49
N GLU A 166 -10.33 4.45 -17.34
CA GLU A 166 -11.22 4.15 -18.46
C GLU A 166 -11.06 5.18 -19.57
N LYS A 167 -10.92 6.45 -19.19
CA LYS A 167 -10.73 7.51 -20.14
C LYS A 167 -9.43 7.32 -20.90
N ALA A 168 -8.36 6.99 -20.18
CA ALA A 168 -7.06 6.76 -20.79
C ALA A 168 -7.10 5.58 -21.76
N ALA A 169 -7.82 4.52 -21.41
CA ALA A 169 -7.92 3.34 -22.25
C ALA A 169 -8.68 3.64 -23.54
N ILE A 170 -9.68 4.52 -23.47
CA ILE A 170 -10.46 4.88 -24.64
C ILE A 170 -9.65 5.79 -25.57
N GLU A 171 -8.94 6.75 -24.97
CA GLU A 171 -8.18 7.73 -25.75
C GLU A 171 -6.84 7.20 -26.21
N GLY A 172 -6.34 6.18 -25.55
CA GLY A 172 -5.06 5.60 -25.89
C GLY A 172 -5.18 4.61 -27.01
#